data_c1d87b96cce07a81d0c07af67381aa46
#
_entry.id   c1d87b96cce07a81d0c07af67381aa46
#
_cell.length_a   1.000
_cell.length_b   1.000
_cell.length_c   1.000
_cell.angle_alpha   90.00
_cell.angle_beta   90.00
_cell.angle_gamma   90.00
#
_symmetry.space_group_name_H-M   'P 1'
#
loop_
_entity.id
_entity.type
_entity.pdbx_description
1 polymer ?
#
loop_
_entity_poly.entity_id
_entity_poly.type
_entity_poly.pdbx_seq_one_letter_code
_entity_poly.pdbx_strand_id
1 'polypeptide(L)'
;MKLVATDYPRNGLAQEGWCKLTPARIESGGGWCAYVLEFDCTERAKGYFLDTGLTDLDIDEIEFGDVVIKCIGGYVYLISESGIAVLPSNALGYTQMVVSEEALAFSNFLEILVIHVDGVVRHAYSIVVDNLEIVSMEKSQVILTGMRSYSGDNERWSLALTDIPVFEVVFL
;
A
#
# COMPACT_ATOMS: atom_id res chain seq x y z
N MET A 1 -8.43 2.97 -17.10
CA MET A 1 -7.06 2.67 -16.60
C MET A 1 -7.12 1.35 -15.84
N LYS A 2 -6.19 0.43 -16.06
CA LYS A 2 -6.27 -0.91 -15.50
C LYS A 2 -4.88 -1.51 -15.29
N LEU A 3 -4.67 -2.19 -14.16
CA LEU A 3 -3.48 -2.99 -13.89
C LEU A 3 -3.81 -4.48 -14.13
N VAL A 4 -3.20 -5.06 -15.12
CA VAL A 4 -3.51 -6.43 -15.58
C VAL A 4 -2.36 -7.37 -15.26
N ALA A 5 -2.68 -8.49 -14.59
CA ALA A 5 -1.70 -9.55 -14.37
C ALA A 5 -1.22 -10.15 -15.69
N THR A 6 0.07 -10.41 -15.81
CA THR A 6 0.69 -10.97 -17.00
C THR A 6 1.75 -12.02 -16.62
N ASP A 7 2.23 -12.78 -17.59
CA ASP A 7 3.29 -13.74 -17.36
C ASP A 7 4.60 -13.04 -16.95
N TYR A 8 5.18 -13.47 -15.85
CA TYR A 8 6.50 -13.02 -15.44
C TYR A 8 7.57 -13.47 -16.45
N PRO A 9 8.45 -12.56 -16.90
CA PRO A 9 9.49 -12.91 -17.87
C PRO A 9 10.41 -14.00 -17.36
N ARG A 10 10.50 -15.13 -18.06
CA ARG A 10 11.26 -16.31 -17.64
C ARG A 10 12.78 -16.09 -17.52
N ASN A 11 13.31 -15.01 -18.06
CA ASN A 11 14.76 -14.76 -18.14
C ASN A 11 15.30 -13.89 -16.98
N GLY A 12 14.56 -13.80 -15.89
CA GLY A 12 15.03 -13.10 -14.67
C GLY A 12 14.94 -11.58 -14.75
N LEU A 13 15.20 -11.00 -13.64
CA LEU A 13 15.10 -9.62 -13.19
C LEU A 13 15.52 -8.57 -14.22
N ALA A 14 14.73 -7.52 -14.31
CA ALA A 14 15.04 -6.28 -15.01
C ALA A 14 15.21 -6.42 -16.54
N GLN A 15 14.16 -6.85 -17.23
CA GLN A 15 14.08 -6.58 -18.66
C GLN A 15 13.91 -5.07 -18.88
N GLU A 16 14.48 -4.57 -19.96
CA GLU A 16 14.33 -3.17 -20.38
C GLU A 16 12.85 -2.78 -20.44
N GLY A 17 12.48 -1.69 -19.77
CA GLY A 17 11.12 -1.20 -19.68
C GLY A 17 10.25 -1.79 -18.56
N TRP A 18 10.79 -2.66 -17.70
CA TRP A 18 10.07 -3.17 -16.53
C TRP A 18 10.46 -2.44 -15.26
N CYS A 19 9.47 -1.99 -14.49
CA CYS A 19 9.67 -1.33 -13.21
C CYS A 19 9.44 -2.29 -12.04
N LYS A 20 10.27 -2.22 -11.01
CA LYS A 20 10.04 -2.95 -9.77
C LYS A 20 8.94 -2.24 -8.97
N LEU A 21 7.82 -2.94 -8.74
CA LEU A 21 6.68 -2.44 -7.98
C LEU A 21 6.70 -2.86 -6.50
N THR A 22 7.65 -3.69 -6.08
CA THR A 22 7.86 -4.02 -4.67
C THR A 22 8.59 -2.87 -3.99
N PRO A 23 8.18 -2.43 -2.80
CA PRO A 23 8.90 -1.42 -2.04
C PRO A 23 10.40 -1.72 -1.94
N ALA A 24 11.24 -0.69 -2.03
CA ALA A 24 12.70 -0.82 -2.23
C ALA A 24 13.45 -1.65 -1.16
N ARG A 25 12.84 -1.86 0.00
CA ARG A 25 13.45 -2.59 1.13
C ARG A 25 13.22 -4.10 1.10
N ILE A 26 12.44 -4.60 0.13
CA ILE A 26 12.08 -6.02 0.07
C ILE A 26 12.83 -6.66 -1.08
N GLU A 27 13.77 -7.56 -0.77
CA GLU A 27 14.64 -8.17 -1.77
C GLU A 27 14.59 -9.71 -1.82
N SER A 28 13.93 -10.37 -0.86
CA SER A 28 13.99 -11.84 -0.79
C SER A 28 12.73 -12.49 -0.23
N GLY A 29 12.40 -13.67 -0.73
CA GLY A 29 11.31 -14.54 -0.30
C GLY A 29 10.10 -14.48 -1.25
N GLY A 30 9.50 -15.60 -1.57
CA GLY A 30 8.30 -15.69 -2.39
C GLY A 30 8.51 -15.76 -3.91
N GLY A 31 7.41 -15.80 -4.63
CA GLY A 31 7.37 -15.79 -6.09
C GLY A 31 7.31 -14.38 -6.67
N TRP A 32 7.71 -14.23 -7.93
CA TRP A 32 7.57 -12.98 -8.65
C TRP A 32 6.29 -12.98 -9.48
N CYS A 33 5.53 -11.90 -9.40
CA CYS A 33 4.36 -11.64 -10.23
C CYS A 33 4.62 -10.44 -11.13
N ALA A 34 4.02 -10.45 -12.31
CA ALA A 34 4.17 -9.37 -13.28
C ALA A 34 2.81 -8.77 -13.64
N TYR A 35 2.81 -7.45 -13.87
CA TYR A 35 1.63 -6.68 -14.25
C TYR A 35 1.95 -5.69 -15.36
N VAL A 36 0.94 -5.42 -16.16
CA VAL A 36 0.96 -4.37 -17.19
C VAL A 36 -0.07 -3.31 -16.84
N LEU A 37 0.34 -2.06 -16.82
CA LEU A 37 -0.56 -0.91 -16.72
C LEU A 37 -1.11 -0.60 -18.10
N GLU A 38 -2.41 -0.78 -18.29
CA GLU A 38 -3.14 -0.44 -19.50
C GLU A 38 -3.95 0.85 -19.30
N PHE A 39 -3.86 1.73 -20.29
CA PHE A 39 -4.70 2.92 -20.38
C PHE A 39 -5.28 2.99 -21.80
N ASP A 40 -6.61 3.03 -21.92
CA ASP A 40 -7.33 3.03 -23.21
C ASP A 40 -6.85 1.93 -24.17
N CYS A 41 -6.68 0.70 -23.61
CA CYS A 41 -6.17 -0.46 -24.33
C CYS A 41 -4.72 -0.32 -24.85
N THR A 42 -3.99 0.66 -24.37
CA THR A 42 -2.57 0.87 -24.70
C THR A 42 -1.72 0.53 -23.51
N GLU A 43 -0.71 -0.33 -23.69
CA GLU A 43 0.28 -0.62 -22.66
C GLU A 43 1.11 0.63 -22.34
N ARG A 44 1.11 1.09 -21.10
CA ARG A 44 1.82 2.28 -20.63
C ARG A 44 3.07 1.95 -19.84
N ALA A 45 2.99 0.96 -18.97
CA ALA A 45 4.11 0.54 -18.16
C ALA A 45 4.00 -0.95 -17.86
N LYS A 46 5.15 -1.57 -17.59
CA LYS A 46 5.28 -2.95 -17.13
C LYS A 46 5.90 -2.95 -15.76
N GLY A 47 5.32 -3.70 -14.85
CA GLY A 47 5.83 -3.81 -13.50
C GLY A 47 5.84 -5.23 -12.99
N TYR A 48 6.71 -5.48 -12.03
CA TYR A 48 6.77 -6.73 -11.29
C TYR A 48 6.88 -6.46 -9.80
N PHE A 49 6.31 -7.33 -9.00
CA PHE A 49 6.45 -7.29 -7.55
C PHE A 49 6.78 -8.68 -7.00
N LEU A 50 7.35 -8.69 -5.80
CA LEU A 50 7.61 -9.91 -5.07
C LEU A 50 6.36 -10.26 -4.25
N ASP A 51 5.73 -11.38 -4.57
CA ASP A 51 4.70 -11.95 -3.74
C ASP A 51 5.34 -12.66 -2.54
N THR A 52 5.19 -12.09 -1.36
CA THR A 52 5.73 -12.66 -0.12
C THR A 52 4.83 -13.73 0.47
N GLY A 53 3.57 -13.82 0.03
CA GLY A 53 2.57 -14.72 0.59
C GLY A 53 2.25 -14.48 2.07
N LEU A 54 2.61 -13.31 2.60
CA LEU A 54 2.46 -12.98 4.03
C LEU A 54 1.14 -12.30 4.37
N THR A 55 0.39 -11.87 3.37
CA THR A 55 -0.92 -11.25 3.55
C THR A 55 -1.86 -11.62 2.42
N ASP A 56 -3.14 -11.80 2.77
CA ASP A 56 -4.24 -12.07 1.85
C ASP A 56 -5.02 -10.78 1.48
N LEU A 57 -4.49 -9.60 1.83
CA LEU A 57 -5.16 -8.35 1.50
C LEU A 57 -4.96 -8.03 0.01
N ASP A 58 -5.97 -8.39 -0.77
CA ASP A 58 -6.09 -8.04 -2.18
C ASP A 58 -7.31 -7.16 -2.39
N ILE A 59 -7.12 -6.06 -3.10
CA ILE A 59 -8.18 -5.13 -3.47
C ILE A 59 -8.07 -4.91 -4.97
N ASP A 60 -9.12 -5.26 -5.69
CA ASP A 60 -9.08 -5.27 -7.13
C ASP A 60 -8.92 -3.86 -7.69
N GLU A 61 -9.84 -2.97 -7.43
CA GLU A 61 -9.74 -1.56 -7.80
C GLU A 61 -10.72 -0.73 -6.95
N ILE A 62 -10.26 0.40 -6.43
CA ILE A 62 -11.09 1.42 -5.78
C ILE A 62 -10.83 2.74 -6.47
N GLU A 63 -11.85 3.33 -7.09
CA GLU A 63 -11.79 4.71 -7.56
C GLU A 63 -11.87 5.64 -6.34
N PHE A 64 -10.88 6.51 -6.17
CA PHE A 64 -10.80 7.41 -5.04
C PHE A 64 -10.20 8.77 -5.45
N GLY A 65 -11.06 9.77 -5.56
CA GLY A 65 -10.67 11.04 -6.17
C GLY A 65 -10.23 10.85 -7.62
N ASP A 66 -9.05 11.36 -7.95
CA ASP A 66 -8.48 11.30 -9.31
C ASP A 66 -7.55 10.09 -9.53
N VAL A 67 -7.52 9.16 -8.58
CA VAL A 67 -6.66 7.98 -8.64
C VAL A 67 -7.47 6.69 -8.52
N VAL A 68 -6.92 5.62 -9.05
CA VAL A 68 -7.37 4.26 -8.76
C VAL A 68 -6.39 3.64 -7.79
N ILE A 69 -6.92 3.05 -6.72
CA ILE A 69 -6.14 2.36 -5.70
C ILE A 69 -6.30 0.87 -5.92
N LYS A 70 -5.18 0.16 -5.94
CA LYS A 70 -5.12 -1.30 -5.98
C LYS A 70 -4.23 -1.81 -4.86
N CYS A 71 -4.64 -2.90 -4.23
CA CYS A 71 -3.79 -3.60 -3.27
C CYS A 71 -3.54 -5.03 -3.77
N ILE A 72 -2.28 -5.43 -3.81
CA ILE A 72 -1.87 -6.74 -4.30
C ILE A 72 -0.89 -7.32 -3.29
N GLY A 73 -1.23 -8.44 -2.67
CA GLY A 73 -0.40 -9.07 -1.64
C GLY A 73 -0.05 -8.11 -0.49
N GLY A 74 -0.97 -7.20 -0.14
CA GLY A 74 -0.77 -6.17 0.88
C GLY A 74 0.04 -4.95 0.45
N TYR A 75 0.53 -4.87 -0.79
CA TYR A 75 1.18 -3.68 -1.31
C TYR A 75 0.17 -2.77 -2.01
N VAL A 76 0.19 -1.48 -1.67
CA VAL A 76 -0.77 -0.50 -2.15
C VAL A 76 -0.18 0.30 -3.30
N TYR A 77 -0.94 0.39 -4.38
CA TYR A 77 -0.58 1.10 -5.59
C TYR A 77 -1.57 2.22 -5.86
N LEU A 78 -1.05 3.39 -6.21
CA LEU A 78 -1.83 4.46 -6.81
C LEU A 78 -1.63 4.44 -8.33
N ILE A 79 -2.73 4.44 -9.05
CA ILE A 79 -2.73 4.40 -10.50
C ILE A 79 -3.41 5.67 -11.00
N SER A 80 -2.73 6.44 -11.83
CA SER A 80 -3.22 7.67 -12.44
C SER A 80 -2.83 7.75 -13.91
N GLU A 81 -3.28 8.79 -14.60
CA GLU A 81 -2.81 9.09 -15.97
C GLU A 81 -1.29 9.33 -16.02
N SER A 82 -0.68 9.73 -14.92
CA SER A 82 0.77 9.96 -14.81
C SER A 82 1.57 8.68 -14.70
N GLY A 83 0.95 7.55 -14.37
CA GLY A 83 1.61 6.26 -14.20
C GLY A 83 1.14 5.50 -12.98
N ILE A 84 2.03 4.70 -12.41
CA ILE A 84 1.81 3.91 -11.21
C ILE A 84 2.78 4.34 -10.11
N ALA A 85 2.29 4.52 -8.89
CA ALA A 85 3.13 4.75 -7.73
C ALA A 85 2.98 3.60 -6.74
N VAL A 86 4.10 3.16 -6.18
CA VAL A 86 4.16 2.16 -5.11
C VAL A 86 4.20 2.90 -3.79
N LEU A 87 3.20 2.65 -2.93
CA LEU A 87 3.17 3.28 -1.62
C LEU A 87 4.10 2.57 -0.62
N PRO A 88 4.58 3.27 0.41
CA PRO A 88 5.50 2.69 1.37
C PRO A 88 4.84 1.53 2.11
N SER A 89 5.59 0.46 2.33
CA SER A 89 5.22 -0.66 3.20
C SER A 89 6.49 -1.35 3.68
N ASN A 90 6.39 -2.04 4.81
CA ASN A 90 7.43 -2.98 5.23
C ASN A 90 7.30 -4.31 4.46
N ALA A 91 8.18 -5.27 4.78
CA ALA A 91 8.21 -6.57 4.12
C ALA A 91 6.93 -7.42 4.28
N LEU A 92 6.07 -7.06 5.23
CA LEU A 92 4.85 -7.82 5.52
C LEU A 92 3.66 -7.39 4.66
N GLY A 93 3.74 -6.19 4.03
CA GLY A 93 2.58 -5.58 3.39
C GLY A 93 1.52 -5.13 4.40
N TYR A 94 0.42 -4.58 3.91
CA TYR A 94 -0.74 -4.23 4.73
C TYR A 94 -1.67 -5.43 4.87
N THR A 95 -2.29 -5.55 6.04
CA THR A 95 -3.19 -6.68 6.38
C THR A 95 -4.62 -6.23 6.60
N GLN A 96 -4.85 -4.92 6.72
CA GLN A 96 -6.17 -4.34 6.98
C GLN A 96 -6.38 -3.07 6.18
N MET A 97 -7.63 -2.85 5.77
CA MET A 97 -8.08 -1.58 5.20
C MET A 97 -9.37 -1.14 5.87
N VAL A 98 -9.49 0.16 6.12
CA VAL A 98 -10.71 0.83 6.59
C VAL A 98 -11.01 1.99 5.68
N VAL A 99 -12.29 2.13 5.32
CA VAL A 99 -12.78 3.14 4.36
C VAL A 99 -13.63 4.16 5.09
N SER A 100 -13.45 5.44 4.77
CA SER A 100 -14.36 6.54 5.10
C SER A 100 -14.69 7.34 3.84
N GLU A 101 -15.57 8.35 3.98
CA GLU A 101 -15.90 9.24 2.86
C GLU A 101 -14.71 10.09 2.39
N GLU A 102 -13.79 10.41 3.29
CA GLU A 102 -12.69 11.36 3.06
C GLU A 102 -11.32 10.70 2.92
N ALA A 103 -11.18 9.45 3.38
CA ALA A 103 -9.89 8.77 3.35
C ALA A 103 -10.01 7.24 3.37
N LEU A 104 -8.97 6.59 2.85
CA LEU A 104 -8.69 5.17 3.00
C LEU A 104 -7.50 5.01 3.93
N ALA A 105 -7.60 4.12 4.90
CA ALA A 105 -6.49 3.82 5.80
C ALA A 105 -6.13 2.34 5.75
N PHE A 106 -4.85 2.05 5.64
CA PHE A 106 -4.29 0.71 5.66
C PHE A 106 -3.41 0.55 6.89
N SER A 107 -3.40 -0.62 7.49
CA SER A 107 -2.48 -0.94 8.56
C SER A 107 -1.91 -2.34 8.43
N ASN A 108 -0.74 -2.51 9.02
CA ASN A 108 -0.15 -3.79 9.36
C ASN A 108 0.36 -3.71 10.81
N PHE A 109 1.12 -4.72 11.24
CA PHE A 109 1.61 -4.81 12.63
C PHE A 109 2.35 -3.57 13.13
N LEU A 110 2.95 -2.76 12.24
CA LEU A 110 3.87 -1.67 12.60
C LEU A 110 3.59 -0.35 11.88
N GLU A 111 2.74 -0.34 10.86
CA GLU A 111 2.60 0.81 9.97
C GLU A 111 1.14 1.19 9.76
N ILE A 112 0.96 2.47 9.53
CA ILE A 112 -0.30 3.04 9.03
C ILE A 112 -0.03 3.87 7.78
N LEU A 113 -0.86 3.66 6.76
CA LEU A 113 -0.91 4.45 5.54
C LEU A 113 -2.31 5.03 5.42
N VAL A 114 -2.41 6.33 5.15
CA VAL A 114 -3.68 7.00 4.92
C VAL A 114 -3.63 7.72 3.59
N ILE A 115 -4.64 7.51 2.76
CA ILE A 115 -4.81 8.15 1.47
C ILE A 115 -6.07 8.99 1.56
N HIS A 116 -5.95 10.30 1.43
CA HIS A 116 -7.08 11.23 1.41
C HIS A 116 -7.65 11.38 0.01
N VAL A 117 -8.92 11.72 -0.06
CA VAL A 117 -9.64 11.93 -1.34
C VAL A 117 -9.05 13.06 -2.19
N ASP A 118 -8.35 14.02 -1.57
CA ASP A 118 -7.60 15.10 -2.24
C ASP A 118 -6.22 14.66 -2.75
N GLY A 119 -5.90 13.37 -2.66
CA GLY A 119 -4.64 12.79 -3.12
C GLY A 119 -3.48 12.89 -2.13
N VAL A 120 -3.67 13.50 -0.96
CA VAL A 120 -2.63 13.54 0.08
C VAL A 120 -2.43 12.15 0.67
N VAL A 121 -1.20 11.66 0.61
CA VAL A 121 -0.79 10.38 1.22
C VAL A 121 -0.01 10.67 2.50
N ARG A 122 -0.32 9.93 3.56
CA ARG A 122 0.35 10.00 4.85
C ARG A 122 0.79 8.62 5.29
N HIS A 123 1.98 8.54 5.88
CA HIS A 123 2.55 7.29 6.33
C HIS A 123 3.29 7.44 7.64
N ALA A 124 3.07 6.51 8.55
CA ALA A 124 3.81 6.42 9.81
C ALA A 124 4.20 4.98 10.12
N TYR A 125 5.37 4.85 10.71
CA TYR A 125 5.90 3.58 11.21
C TYR A 125 6.02 3.66 12.74
N SER A 126 5.52 2.65 13.44
CA SER A 126 5.64 2.56 14.91
C SER A 126 6.71 1.53 15.29
N ILE A 127 7.63 1.93 16.16
CA ILE A 127 8.61 1.04 16.80
C ILE A 127 8.21 0.67 18.23
N VAL A 128 7.13 1.25 18.73
CA VAL A 128 6.71 1.15 20.15
C VAL A 128 5.51 0.23 20.32
N VAL A 129 4.74 0.06 19.27
CA VAL A 129 3.49 -0.71 19.27
C VAL A 129 3.60 -1.84 18.25
N ASP A 130 3.18 -3.01 18.65
CA ASP A 130 3.06 -4.20 17.83
C ASP A 130 1.57 -4.54 17.61
N ASN A 131 1.25 -5.29 16.57
CA ASN A 131 -0.12 -5.63 16.21
C ASN A 131 -1.03 -4.38 16.06
N LEU A 132 -0.56 -3.40 15.31
CA LEU A 132 -1.29 -2.18 15.06
C LEU A 132 -2.53 -2.48 14.19
N GLU A 133 -3.71 -2.15 14.70
CA GLU A 133 -4.98 -2.33 14.01
C GLU A 133 -5.78 -1.03 14.01
N ILE A 134 -6.48 -0.76 12.90
CA ILE A 134 -7.44 0.34 12.82
C ILE A 134 -8.79 -0.16 13.28
N VAL A 135 -9.30 0.43 14.35
CA VAL A 135 -10.64 0.13 14.89
C VAL A 135 -11.72 0.88 14.12
N SER A 136 -11.46 2.16 13.87
CA SER A 136 -12.36 3.03 13.10
C SER A 136 -11.61 4.26 12.59
N MET A 137 -12.20 4.92 11.61
CA MET A 137 -11.71 6.20 11.11
C MET A 137 -12.82 7.24 11.20
N GLU A 138 -12.50 8.39 11.76
CA GLU A 138 -13.34 9.57 11.86
C GLU A 138 -12.76 10.68 10.96
N LYS A 139 -13.50 11.78 10.77
CA LYS A 139 -13.09 12.85 9.81
C LYS A 139 -11.66 13.35 9.96
N SER A 140 -11.14 13.44 11.18
CA SER A 140 -9.82 14.03 11.46
C SER A 140 -8.88 13.12 12.23
N GLN A 141 -9.30 11.92 12.55
CA GLN A 141 -8.51 11.00 13.37
C GLN A 141 -8.78 9.54 13.02
N VAL A 142 -7.81 8.71 13.28
CA VAL A 142 -7.91 7.25 13.23
C VAL A 142 -7.86 6.70 14.66
N ILE A 143 -8.75 5.80 14.97
CA ILE A 143 -8.77 5.08 16.25
C ILE A 143 -8.03 3.77 16.05
N LEU A 144 -7.00 3.59 16.83
CA LEU A 144 -6.06 2.49 16.75
C LEU A 144 -6.11 1.63 18.01
N THR A 145 -5.79 0.38 17.84
CA THR A 145 -5.42 -0.52 18.94
C THR A 145 -4.12 -1.22 18.61
N GLY A 146 -3.40 -1.67 19.62
CA GLY A 146 -2.16 -2.40 19.46
C GLY A 146 -1.55 -2.77 20.79
N MET A 147 -0.54 -3.61 20.75
CA MET A 147 0.16 -4.10 21.92
C MET A 147 1.45 -3.32 22.12
N ARG A 148 1.65 -2.76 23.32
CA ARG A 148 2.96 -2.16 23.65
C ARG A 148 4.05 -3.21 23.72
N SER A 149 5.10 -3.02 22.95
CA SER A 149 6.23 -3.95 22.87
C SER A 149 6.94 -4.19 24.22
N TYR A 150 6.81 -3.27 25.18
CA TYR A 150 7.49 -3.38 26.48
C TYR A 150 6.67 -4.05 27.58
N SER A 151 5.34 -3.91 27.57
CA SER A 151 4.47 -4.44 28.63
C SER A 151 3.60 -5.60 28.19
N GLY A 152 3.39 -5.75 26.88
CA GLY A 152 2.44 -6.71 26.32
C GLY A 152 0.97 -6.31 26.53
N ASP A 153 0.69 -5.11 27.04
CA ASP A 153 -0.66 -4.62 27.26
C ASP A 153 -1.27 -4.09 25.95
N ASN A 154 -2.52 -4.47 25.71
CA ASN A 154 -3.28 -3.88 24.61
C ASN A 154 -3.78 -2.49 25.02
N GLU A 155 -3.52 -1.52 24.19
CA GLU A 155 -3.98 -0.15 24.35
C GLU A 155 -4.82 0.29 23.16
N ARG A 156 -5.65 1.29 23.42
CA ARG A 156 -6.43 1.97 22.39
C ARG A 156 -6.15 3.47 22.49
N TRP A 157 -5.90 4.10 21.35
CA TRP A 157 -5.65 5.53 21.28
C TRP A 157 -6.20 6.12 19.98
N SER A 158 -6.31 7.43 19.93
CA SER A 158 -6.61 8.16 18.70
C SER A 158 -5.35 8.85 18.20
N LEU A 159 -5.19 8.86 16.87
CA LEU A 159 -4.13 9.56 16.18
C LEU A 159 -4.78 10.57 15.22
N ALA A 160 -4.49 11.85 15.39
CA ALA A 160 -4.96 12.84 14.44
C ALA A 160 -4.29 12.61 13.08
N LEU A 161 -5.07 12.69 12.01
CA LEU A 161 -4.55 12.45 10.66
C LEU A 161 -3.42 13.44 10.32
N THR A 162 -3.48 14.66 10.86
CA THR A 162 -2.44 15.68 10.70
C THR A 162 -1.11 15.33 11.35
N ASP A 163 -1.11 14.46 12.35
CA ASP A 163 0.10 14.03 13.07
C ASP A 163 0.82 12.90 12.33
N ILE A 164 0.18 12.29 11.34
CA ILE A 164 0.80 11.31 10.45
C ILE A 164 1.59 12.09 9.39
N PRO A 165 2.90 11.83 9.23
CA PRO A 165 3.72 12.52 8.25
C PRO A 165 3.19 12.38 6.82
N VAL A 166 3.28 13.45 6.05
CA VAL A 166 2.97 13.42 4.61
C VAL A 166 4.06 12.63 3.89
N PHE A 167 3.63 11.74 3.02
CA PHE A 167 4.50 10.98 2.13
C PHE A 167 4.43 11.56 0.71
N GLU A 168 5.59 11.83 0.13
CA GLU A 168 5.69 12.30 -1.24
C GLU A 168 5.53 11.13 -2.22
N VAL A 169 4.48 11.19 -3.03
CA VAL A 169 4.18 10.16 -4.02
C VAL A 169 4.97 10.41 -5.30
N VAL A 170 5.70 9.40 -5.75
CA VAL A 170 6.45 9.45 -7.01
C VAL A 170 5.85 8.42 -7.96
N PHE A 171 5.35 8.88 -9.10
CA PHE A 171 4.85 8.01 -10.17
C PHE A 171 5.99 7.54 -11.07
N LEU A 172 5.96 6.26 -11.43
CA LEU A 172 6.90 5.58 -12.33
C LEU A 172 6.39 5.60 -13.76
#